data_71992a8c69814995bd2286b5cafbfbad
#
_entry.id   71992a8c69814995bd2286b5cafbfbad
#
_cell.length_a   1.000
_cell.length_b   1.000
_cell.length_c   1.000
_cell.angle_alpha   90.00
_cell.angle_beta   90.00
_cell.angle_gamma   90.00
#
_symmetry.space_group_name_H-M   'P 1'
#
loop_
_entity.id
_entity.type
_entity.pdbx_description
1 polymer ?
#
loop_
_entity_poly.entity_id
_entity_poly.type
_entity_poly.pdbx_seq_one_letter_code
_entity_poly.pdbx_strand_id
1 'polypeptide(L)'
;TLPVMRGIAAELLAETEFAFMDEGPGWPQLSPATVAAREAKGRGPHPILQVTNALARSVTTWADRNEAGIGSNLVYAAIHQFGGNAGRGHQVEIPARRYLPFDENGQLAAGVRQSILDLVITALSRQR
;
A
#
# COMPACT_ATOMS: atom_id res chain seq x y z
N THR A 1 -23.28 7.51 0.51
CA THR A 1 -23.77 7.24 -0.84
C THR A 1 -22.67 6.64 -1.71
N LEU A 2 -23.07 6.02 -2.81
CA LEU A 2 -22.09 5.38 -3.70
C LEU A 2 -21.03 6.35 -4.26
N PRO A 3 -21.38 7.57 -4.72
CA PRO A 3 -20.34 8.50 -5.18
C PRO A 3 -19.31 8.84 -4.10
N VAL A 4 -19.73 9.01 -2.85
CA VAL A 4 -18.82 9.27 -1.74
C VAL A 4 -17.92 8.07 -1.48
N MET A 5 -18.46 6.86 -1.49
CA MET A 5 -17.67 5.64 -1.29
C MET A 5 -16.66 5.42 -2.42
N ARG A 6 -17.03 5.73 -3.66
CA ARG A 6 -16.09 5.70 -4.79
C ARG A 6 -14.97 6.72 -4.62
N GLY A 7 -15.28 7.91 -4.10
CA GLY A 7 -14.27 8.91 -3.79
C GLY A 7 -13.29 8.44 -2.72
N ILE A 8 -13.79 7.76 -1.69
CA ILE A 8 -12.94 7.17 -0.66
C ILE A 8 -12.03 6.09 -1.26
N ALA A 9 -12.56 5.21 -2.10
CA ALA A 9 -11.76 4.19 -2.76
C ALA A 9 -10.65 4.81 -3.61
N ALA A 10 -10.95 5.88 -4.34
CA ALA A 10 -9.96 6.59 -5.14
C ALA A 10 -8.86 7.22 -4.27
N GLU A 11 -9.22 7.76 -3.11
CA GLU A 11 -8.24 8.31 -2.16
C GLU A 11 -7.32 7.22 -1.61
N LEU A 12 -7.88 6.06 -1.24
CA LEU A 12 -7.08 4.92 -0.78
C LEU A 12 -6.08 4.48 -1.86
N LEU A 13 -6.52 4.41 -3.11
CA LEU A 13 -5.64 4.05 -4.22
C LEU A 13 -4.54 5.08 -4.43
N ALA A 14 -4.86 6.37 -4.39
CA ALA A 14 -3.88 7.44 -4.55
C ALA A 14 -2.79 7.36 -3.48
N GLU A 15 -3.16 7.13 -2.22
CA GLU A 15 -2.20 6.98 -1.13
C GLU A 15 -1.29 5.77 -1.33
N THR A 16 -1.85 4.66 -1.83
CA THR A 16 -1.07 3.47 -2.14
C THR A 16 -0.08 3.73 -3.28
N GLU A 17 -0.52 4.41 -4.33
CA GLU A 17 0.34 4.77 -5.45
C GLU A 17 1.48 5.69 -5.02
N PHE A 18 1.21 6.67 -4.14
CA PHE A 18 2.25 7.52 -3.56
C PHE A 18 3.26 6.72 -2.75
N ALA A 19 2.81 5.73 -1.97
CA ALA A 19 3.72 4.89 -1.21
C ALA A 19 4.71 4.15 -2.12
N PHE A 20 4.24 3.62 -3.25
CA PHE A 20 5.13 2.97 -4.20
C PHE A 20 6.08 3.96 -4.89
N MET A 21 5.60 5.15 -5.25
CA MET A 21 6.42 6.17 -5.92
C MET A 21 7.50 6.74 -5.00
N ASP A 22 7.12 7.05 -3.75
CA ASP A 22 8.00 7.71 -2.78
C ASP A 22 8.80 6.70 -1.95
N GLU A 23 8.58 5.40 -2.17
CA GLU A 23 9.19 4.34 -1.37
C GLU A 23 9.00 4.57 0.13
N GLY A 24 7.80 4.92 0.52
CA GLY A 24 7.43 5.29 1.88
C GLY A 24 5.96 5.10 2.17
N PRO A 25 5.57 5.34 3.42
CA PRO A 25 6.29 6.11 4.45
C PRO A 25 7.38 5.29 5.17
N GLY A 26 8.58 5.86 5.24
CA GLY A 26 9.64 5.31 6.08
C GLY A 26 10.12 3.88 5.71
N TRP A 27 10.03 3.51 4.43
CA TRP A 27 10.44 2.15 4.04
C TRP A 27 11.93 1.93 4.26
N PRO A 28 12.31 0.79 4.89
CA PRO A 28 13.71 0.41 4.96
C PRO A 28 14.29 0.20 3.57
N GLN A 29 15.56 0.55 3.41
CA GLN A 29 16.28 0.24 2.19
C GLN A 29 16.43 -1.27 2.01
N LEU A 30 16.66 -1.71 0.78
CA LEU A 30 16.91 -3.11 0.50
C LEU A 30 18.22 -3.55 1.15
N SER A 31 18.28 -4.82 1.59
CA SER A 31 19.50 -5.37 2.14
C SER A 31 20.60 -5.43 1.05
N PRO A 32 21.90 -5.39 1.45
CA PRO A 32 22.98 -5.51 0.47
C PRO A 32 22.88 -6.77 -0.38
N ALA A 33 22.46 -7.90 0.18
CA ALA A 33 22.29 -9.13 -0.58
C ALA A 33 21.20 -9.00 -1.66
N THR A 34 20.08 -8.33 -1.34
CA THR A 34 19.02 -8.09 -2.31
C THR A 34 19.46 -7.15 -3.41
N VAL A 35 20.18 -6.08 -3.07
CA VAL A 35 20.74 -5.14 -4.05
C VAL A 35 21.68 -5.88 -4.99
N ALA A 36 22.59 -6.71 -4.47
CA ALA A 36 23.51 -7.49 -5.29
C ALA A 36 22.77 -8.45 -6.23
N ALA A 37 21.71 -9.11 -5.74
CA ALA A 37 20.90 -10.01 -6.56
C ALA A 37 20.19 -9.26 -7.70
N ARG A 38 19.69 -8.05 -7.43
CA ARG A 38 19.08 -7.20 -8.47
C ARG A 38 20.11 -6.74 -9.51
N GLU A 39 21.29 -6.34 -9.06
CA GLU A 39 22.38 -5.91 -9.95
C GLU A 39 22.82 -7.03 -10.88
N ALA A 40 22.90 -8.26 -10.37
CA ALA A 40 23.22 -9.43 -11.16
C ALA A 40 22.23 -9.67 -12.30
N LYS A 41 20.98 -9.18 -12.14
CA LYS A 41 19.93 -9.25 -13.16
C LYS A 41 19.80 -7.97 -13.97
N GLY A 42 20.74 -7.03 -13.84
CA GLY A 42 20.71 -5.75 -14.52
C GLY A 42 19.70 -4.76 -13.93
N ARG A 43 19.34 -4.92 -12.67
CA ARG A 43 18.37 -4.08 -11.98
C ARG A 43 19.02 -3.35 -10.82
N GLY A 44 18.58 -2.12 -10.55
CA GLY A 44 19.07 -1.32 -9.42
C GLY A 44 18.30 -1.56 -8.12
N PRO A 45 18.68 -0.83 -7.05
CA PRO A 45 17.99 -0.93 -5.76
C PRO A 45 16.60 -0.30 -5.75
N HIS A 46 16.26 0.47 -6.76
CA HIS A 46 14.97 1.16 -6.88
C HIS A 46 14.30 0.79 -8.19
N PRO A 47 12.97 0.81 -8.25
CA PRO A 47 12.06 1.06 -7.13
C PRO A 47 11.93 -0.16 -6.20
N ILE A 48 11.83 0.12 -4.92
CA ILE A 48 11.57 -0.91 -3.91
C ILE A 48 10.17 -1.48 -4.15
N LEU A 49 10.00 -2.80 -4.05
CA LEU A 49 8.75 -3.54 -4.27
C LEU A 49 8.21 -3.47 -5.71
N GLN A 50 8.93 -2.88 -6.65
CA GLN A 50 8.43 -2.69 -8.02
C GLN A 50 9.29 -3.35 -9.10
N VAL A 51 10.08 -4.37 -8.77
CA VAL A 51 10.96 -5.02 -9.75
C VAL A 51 10.14 -5.58 -10.93
N THR A 52 9.02 -6.25 -10.65
CA THR A 52 8.12 -6.78 -11.67
C THR A 52 6.80 -6.03 -11.75
N ASN A 53 6.58 -5.08 -10.86
CA ASN A 53 5.30 -4.37 -10.65
C ASN A 53 4.12 -5.30 -10.30
N ALA A 54 4.38 -6.56 -10.01
CA ALA A 54 3.30 -7.51 -9.72
C ALA A 54 2.49 -7.09 -8.49
N LEU A 55 3.16 -6.68 -7.41
CA LEU A 55 2.47 -6.24 -6.20
C LEU A 55 1.69 -4.96 -6.46
N ALA A 56 2.31 -3.95 -7.07
CA ALA A 56 1.64 -2.68 -7.35
C ALA A 56 0.41 -2.88 -8.25
N ARG A 57 0.52 -3.73 -9.28
CA ARG A 57 -0.59 -4.00 -10.19
C ARG A 57 -1.67 -4.89 -9.59
N SER A 58 -1.36 -5.62 -8.52
CA SER A 58 -2.34 -6.50 -7.86
C SER A 58 -3.30 -5.73 -6.96
N VAL A 59 -2.98 -4.49 -6.63
CA VAL A 59 -3.82 -3.69 -5.74
C VAL A 59 -5.10 -3.30 -6.45
N THR A 60 -6.23 -3.61 -5.82
CA THR A 60 -7.56 -3.31 -6.35
C THR A 60 -8.40 -2.59 -5.30
N THR A 61 -9.37 -1.84 -5.77
CA THR A 61 -10.32 -1.14 -4.91
C THR A 61 -11.73 -1.60 -5.20
N TRP A 62 -12.62 -1.42 -4.21
CA TRP A 62 -14.04 -1.65 -4.38
C TRP A 62 -14.81 -0.61 -3.59
N ALA A 63 -16.04 -0.38 -4.00
CA ALA A 63 -16.93 0.52 -3.28
C ALA A 63 -18.38 0.12 -3.51
N ASP A 64 -19.18 0.22 -2.46
CA ASP A 64 -20.63 0.15 -2.53
C ASP A 64 -21.24 1.27 -1.70
N ARG A 65 -22.53 1.24 -1.45
CA ARG A 65 -23.20 2.33 -0.71
C ARG A 65 -22.76 2.44 0.74
N ASN A 66 -22.24 1.36 1.31
CA ASN A 66 -21.96 1.26 2.74
C ASN A 66 -20.46 1.16 3.06
N GLU A 67 -19.64 0.79 2.09
CA GLU A 67 -18.22 0.58 2.35
C GLU A 67 -17.36 0.84 1.12
N ALA A 68 -16.08 1.10 1.39
CA ALA A 68 -15.04 1.18 0.39
C ALA A 68 -13.82 0.45 0.91
N GLY A 69 -13.04 -0.14 0.02
CA GLY A 69 -11.88 -0.90 0.43
C GLY A 69 -10.78 -0.95 -0.62
N ILE A 70 -9.63 -1.42 -0.19
CA ILE A 70 -8.44 -1.59 -1.01
C ILE A 70 -7.69 -2.82 -0.53
N GLY A 71 -7.08 -3.55 -1.44
CA GLY A 71 -6.31 -4.73 -1.06
C GLY A 71 -5.64 -5.40 -2.24
N SER A 72 -4.98 -6.51 -1.96
CA SER A 72 -4.31 -7.34 -2.94
C SER A 72 -4.62 -8.81 -2.66
N ASN A 73 -4.76 -9.60 -3.73
CA ASN A 73 -4.98 -11.04 -3.63
C ASN A 73 -3.67 -11.86 -3.70
N LEU A 74 -2.53 -11.21 -3.80
CA LEU A 74 -1.27 -11.93 -3.84
C LEU A 74 -0.92 -12.52 -2.48
N VAL A 75 -0.41 -13.75 -2.48
CA VAL A 75 -0.12 -14.48 -1.23
C VAL A 75 0.95 -13.81 -0.38
N TYR A 76 1.85 -13.05 -1.00
CA TYR A 76 2.92 -12.34 -0.27
C TYR A 76 2.59 -10.88 0.05
N ALA A 77 1.38 -10.42 -0.24
CA ALA A 77 1.01 -9.02 -0.04
C ALA A 77 1.05 -8.62 1.44
N ALA A 78 0.54 -9.46 2.32
CA ALA A 78 0.50 -9.18 3.76
C ALA A 78 1.90 -9.06 4.36
N ILE A 79 2.85 -9.90 3.94
CA ILE A 79 4.19 -9.86 4.52
C ILE A 79 4.93 -8.57 4.14
N HIS A 80 4.68 -8.02 2.96
CA HIS A 80 5.26 -6.72 2.60
C HIS A 80 4.64 -5.58 3.39
N GLN A 81 3.34 -5.64 3.65
CA GLN A 81 2.64 -4.61 4.42
C GLN A 81 3.06 -4.62 5.90
N PHE A 82 3.12 -5.79 6.51
CA PHE A 82 3.29 -5.93 7.96
C PHE A 82 4.67 -6.45 8.37
N GLY A 83 5.47 -6.94 7.42
CA GLY A 83 6.72 -7.60 7.73
C GLY A 83 6.50 -9.01 8.25
N GLY A 84 7.57 -9.70 8.55
CA GLY A 84 7.53 -11.05 9.11
C GLY A 84 8.65 -11.93 8.59
N ASN A 85 8.57 -13.21 8.91
CA ASN A 85 9.54 -14.18 8.48
C ASN A 85 9.00 -14.99 7.30
N ALA A 86 9.83 -15.18 6.30
CA ALA A 86 9.47 -15.86 5.07
C ALA A 86 10.58 -16.81 4.63
N GLY A 87 10.33 -17.50 3.50
CA GLY A 87 11.26 -18.43 2.94
C GLY A 87 11.25 -19.79 3.62
N ARG A 88 12.15 -20.66 3.18
CA ARG A 88 12.22 -22.02 3.71
C ARG A 88 12.62 -21.99 5.19
N GLY A 89 11.79 -22.59 6.04
CA GLY A 89 12.01 -22.63 7.50
C GLY A 89 11.76 -21.30 8.21
N HIS A 90 11.13 -20.32 7.53
CA HIS A 90 10.86 -18.98 8.07
C HIS A 90 12.12 -18.26 8.60
N GLN A 91 13.24 -18.45 7.91
CA GLN A 91 14.53 -17.92 8.36
C GLN A 91 14.87 -16.54 7.78
N VAL A 92 14.10 -16.06 6.82
CA VAL A 92 14.33 -14.75 6.20
C VAL A 92 13.36 -13.74 6.81
N GLU A 93 13.92 -12.73 7.47
CA GLU A 93 13.12 -11.64 8.02
C GLU A 93 12.85 -10.61 6.93
N ILE A 94 11.56 -10.33 6.69
CA ILE A 94 11.12 -9.32 5.74
C ILE A 94 10.70 -8.09 6.52
N PRO A 95 11.34 -6.93 6.31
CA PRO A 95 10.91 -5.70 6.98
C PRO A 95 9.57 -5.23 6.43
N ALA A 96 8.75 -4.64 7.30
CA ALA A 96 7.51 -4.04 6.88
C ALA A 96 7.78 -2.84 5.95
N ARG A 97 7.09 -2.79 4.81
CA ARG A 97 7.06 -1.66 3.90
C ARG A 97 5.61 -1.38 3.57
N ARG A 98 4.99 -0.51 4.35
CA ARG A 98 3.56 -0.25 4.25
C ARG A 98 3.25 0.49 2.95
N TYR A 99 2.65 -0.21 2.01
CA TYR A 99 2.18 0.36 0.74
C TYR A 99 0.69 0.65 0.77
N LEU A 100 -0.08 -0.09 1.58
CA LEU A 100 -1.49 0.23 1.84
C LEU A 100 -1.59 1.30 2.92
N PRO A 101 -2.64 2.15 2.90
CA PRO A 101 -2.75 3.28 3.81
C PRO A 101 -3.24 2.88 5.21
N PHE A 102 -2.70 1.80 5.75
CA PHE A 102 -3.05 1.27 7.07
C PHE A 102 -1.81 1.09 7.93
N ASP A 103 -1.95 1.31 9.24
CA ASP A 103 -0.87 1.10 10.19
C ASP A 103 -0.75 -0.37 10.62
N GLU A 104 0.15 -0.66 11.56
CA GLU A 104 0.37 -2.02 12.04
C GLU A 104 -0.84 -2.65 12.71
N ASN A 105 -1.79 -1.84 13.14
CA ASN A 105 -3.04 -2.29 13.79
C ASN A 105 -4.19 -2.40 12.78
N GLY A 106 -3.94 -2.17 11.50
CA GLY A 106 -4.97 -2.21 10.46
C GLY A 106 -5.87 -0.97 10.43
N GLN A 107 -5.49 0.09 11.12
CA GLN A 107 -6.23 1.34 11.13
C GLN A 107 -5.67 2.30 10.07
N LEU A 108 -6.52 3.20 9.55
CA LEU A 108 -6.07 4.19 8.59
C LEU A 108 -4.94 5.04 9.17
N ALA A 109 -3.91 5.29 8.38
CA ALA A 109 -2.86 6.22 8.72
C ALA A 109 -3.47 7.62 8.95
N ALA A 110 -2.90 8.39 9.89
CA ALA A 110 -3.52 9.64 10.35
C ALA A 110 -3.80 10.65 9.24
N GLY A 111 -2.85 10.85 8.31
CA GLY A 111 -3.04 11.77 7.20
C GLY A 111 -4.11 11.31 6.22
N VAL A 112 -4.21 10.00 5.97
CA VAL A 112 -5.22 9.40 5.10
C VAL A 112 -6.60 9.55 5.73
N ARG A 113 -6.70 9.32 7.02
CA ARG A 113 -7.96 9.49 7.76
C ARG A 113 -8.50 10.91 7.63
N GLN A 114 -7.62 11.91 7.78
CA GLN A 114 -8.02 13.30 7.66
C GLN A 114 -8.49 13.63 6.24
N SER A 115 -7.78 13.15 5.22
CA SER A 115 -8.16 13.35 3.82
C SER A 115 -9.55 12.76 3.52
N ILE A 116 -9.85 11.58 4.06
CA ILE A 116 -11.15 10.95 3.89
C ILE A 116 -12.24 11.75 4.60
N LEU A 117 -11.98 12.21 5.83
CA LEU A 117 -12.93 13.04 6.57
C LEU A 117 -13.25 14.33 5.82
N ASP A 118 -12.24 14.99 5.28
CA ASP A 118 -12.41 16.20 4.49
C ASP A 118 -13.26 15.95 3.23
N LEU A 119 -13.04 14.82 2.57
CA LEU A 119 -13.82 14.41 1.41
C LEU A 119 -15.30 14.23 1.78
N VAL A 120 -15.57 13.54 2.89
CA VAL A 120 -16.94 13.30 3.36
C VAL A 120 -17.63 14.62 3.73
N ILE A 121 -16.95 15.49 4.47
CA ILE A 121 -17.48 16.79 4.86
C ILE A 121 -17.82 17.63 3.63
N THR A 122 -16.92 17.66 2.63
CA THR A 122 -17.16 18.39 1.39
C THR A 122 -18.39 17.84 0.65
N ALA A 123 -18.52 16.52 0.57
CA ALA A 123 -19.67 15.89 -0.09
C ALA A 123 -20.99 16.22 0.62
N LEU A 124 -21.00 16.20 1.95
CA LEU A 124 -22.19 16.55 2.73
C LEU A 124 -22.57 18.02 2.53
N SER A 125 -21.58 18.91 2.43
CA SER A 125 -21.82 20.33 2.19
C SER A 125 -22.46 20.61 0.83
N ARG A 126 -22.18 19.75 -0.17
CA ARG A 126 -22.75 19.88 -1.51
C ARG A 126 -24.19 19.37 -1.64
N GLN A 127 -24.69 18.67 -0.66
CA GLN A 127 -26.03 18.08 -0.68
C GLN A 127 -27.13 19.06 -0.18
N ARG A 128 -26.79 20.28 0.02
CA ARG A 128 -27.76 21.31 0.46
C ARG A 128 -28.71 21.74 -0.65
#